data_5515a83325784adb76ea246c7f44bee2
#
_entry.id   5515a83325784adb76ea246c7f44bee2
#
_cell.length_a   1.000
_cell.length_b   1.000
_cell.length_c   1.000
_cell.angle_alpha   90.00
_cell.angle_beta   90.00
_cell.angle_gamma   90.00
#
_symmetry.space_group_name_H-M   'P 1'
#
loop_
_entity.id
_entity.type
_entity.pdbx_description
1 polymer ?
#
loop_
_entity_poly.entity_id
_entity_poly.type
_entity_poly.pdbx_seq_one_letter_code
_entity_poly.pdbx_strand_id
1 'polypeptide(L)'
;MIFFLLLTLLFIVSYLGFWQGRGTENYYTSKPIYISHRGVTKNNPENTIEAFKEAESLGFQGIEVDIIASKDGVLYCSHNHQLDQETNHSGYIDQMLSDELDNINTGFFSHPNNQQKVPRLHSVIENTSNDMIINIEIKFSSYFDLSTAFVLRRFLKNNKTKHRILVSSFNPLIVFFSRWLIPSTRTGFLFESANMKKWINFCPP
;
A
#
# COMPACT_ATOMS: atom_id res chain seq x y z
N MET A 1 39.59 0.15 -3.07
CA MET A 1 39.41 -0.54 -1.79
C MET A 1 38.84 0.38 -0.71
N ILE A 2 39.50 1.48 -0.35
CA ILE A 2 39.04 2.43 0.67
C ILE A 2 37.65 3.00 0.38
N PHE A 3 37.34 3.37 -0.86
CA PHE A 3 36.03 3.87 -1.25
C PHE A 3 34.88 2.87 -0.99
N PHE A 4 35.10 1.60 -1.29
CA PHE A 4 34.12 0.53 -0.99
C PHE A 4 33.93 0.31 0.51
N LEU A 5 35.02 0.38 1.30
CA LEU A 5 34.93 0.29 2.75
C LEU A 5 34.13 1.46 3.35
N LEU A 6 34.34 2.69 2.85
CA LEU A 6 33.59 3.87 3.28
C LEU A 6 32.12 3.77 2.93
N LEU A 7 31.77 3.28 1.72
CA LEU A 7 30.38 3.05 1.33
C LEU A 7 29.72 1.97 2.19
N THR A 8 30.43 0.87 2.47
CA THR A 8 29.92 -0.21 3.33
C THR A 8 29.71 0.30 4.75
N LEU A 9 30.65 1.08 5.29
CA LEU A 9 30.53 1.68 6.61
C LEU A 9 29.36 2.67 6.67
N LEU A 10 29.20 3.51 5.67
CA LEU A 10 28.10 4.45 5.55
C LEU A 10 26.74 3.71 5.48
N PHE A 11 26.69 2.61 4.73
CA PHE A 11 25.52 1.76 4.64
C PHE A 11 25.19 1.12 6.00
N ILE A 12 26.19 0.55 6.70
CA ILE A 12 26.02 -0.05 8.03
C ILE A 12 25.56 1.01 9.04
N VAL A 13 26.19 2.17 9.08
CA VAL A 13 25.80 3.27 9.98
C VAL A 13 24.39 3.77 9.68
N SER A 14 24.06 3.92 8.40
CA SER A 14 22.69 4.26 7.98
C SER A 14 21.69 3.17 8.37
N TYR A 15 22.03 1.90 8.16
CA TYR A 15 21.20 0.75 8.52
C TYR A 15 20.97 0.72 10.04
N LEU A 16 22.02 0.77 10.86
CA LEU A 16 21.92 0.71 12.31
C LEU A 16 21.24 1.96 12.90
N GLY A 17 21.48 3.14 12.33
CA GLY A 17 20.90 4.40 12.82
C GLY A 17 19.45 4.63 12.40
N PHE A 18 19.05 4.14 11.23
CA PHE A 18 17.76 4.48 10.61
C PHE A 18 16.78 3.32 10.50
N TRP A 19 17.23 2.08 10.64
CA TRP A 19 16.37 0.89 10.61
C TRP A 19 15.75 0.56 11.97
N GLN A 20 15.91 1.40 12.97
CA GLN A 20 15.23 1.22 14.26
C GLN A 20 13.72 1.39 14.10
N GLY A 21 12.95 0.50 14.72
CA GLY A 21 11.49 0.62 14.78
C GLY A 21 11.08 1.98 15.33
N ARG A 22 10.13 2.64 14.70
CA ARG A 22 9.52 3.84 15.29
C ARG A 22 8.48 3.39 16.30
N GLY A 23 8.48 3.94 17.51
CA GLY A 23 7.48 3.65 18.54
C GLY A 23 6.05 3.80 17.99
N THR A 24 5.20 2.83 18.30
CA THR A 24 3.81 2.78 17.82
C THR A 24 2.80 3.09 18.92
N GLU A 25 3.28 3.40 20.12
CA GLU A 25 2.48 3.57 21.34
C GLU A 25 1.40 4.65 21.20
N ASN A 26 1.71 5.72 20.47
CA ASN A 26 0.74 6.78 20.16
C ASN A 26 0.01 6.59 18.83
N TYR A 27 0.33 5.52 18.10
CA TYR A 27 -0.27 5.24 16.80
C TYR A 27 -1.51 4.35 16.92
N TYR A 28 -1.48 3.40 17.85
CA TYR A 28 -2.56 2.50 18.13
C TYR A 28 -3.19 2.84 19.50
N THR A 29 -4.48 3.15 19.49
CA THR A 29 -5.21 3.59 20.68
C THR A 29 -5.87 2.44 21.44
N SER A 30 -5.99 1.28 20.82
CA SER A 30 -6.57 0.06 21.40
C SER A 30 -5.82 -1.19 20.92
N LYS A 31 -5.93 -2.27 21.67
CA LYS A 31 -5.39 -3.59 21.30
C LYS A 31 -6.43 -4.65 21.66
N PRO A 32 -6.69 -5.65 20.82
CA PRO A 32 -6.20 -5.79 19.43
C PRO A 32 -6.86 -4.80 18.46
N ILE A 33 -6.18 -4.52 17.34
CA ILE A 33 -6.69 -3.72 16.22
C ILE A 33 -6.93 -4.66 15.05
N TYR A 34 -8.12 -4.59 14.48
CA TYR A 34 -8.52 -5.39 13.33
C TYR A 34 -8.49 -4.50 12.07
N ILE A 35 -7.68 -4.89 11.11
CA ILE A 35 -7.55 -4.24 9.81
C ILE A 35 -8.12 -5.18 8.76
N SER A 36 -9.09 -4.72 7.97
CA SER A 36 -9.71 -5.50 6.92
C SER A 36 -8.81 -5.52 5.70
N HIS A 37 -8.36 -6.72 5.30
CA HIS A 37 -7.52 -6.94 4.13
C HIS A 37 -8.35 -6.73 2.86
N ARG A 38 -8.03 -5.70 2.08
CA ARG A 38 -8.74 -5.27 0.85
C ARG A 38 -10.24 -4.98 1.05
N GLY A 39 -10.64 -4.64 2.29
CA GLY A 39 -12.04 -4.47 2.65
C GLY A 39 -12.75 -5.78 2.98
N VAL A 40 -14.09 -5.75 3.07
CA VAL A 40 -14.94 -6.93 3.28
C VAL A 40 -15.44 -7.43 1.92
N THR A 41 -14.93 -8.59 1.51
CA THR A 41 -15.10 -9.10 0.14
C THR A 41 -16.21 -10.15 0.00
N LYS A 42 -17.07 -10.30 1.00
CA LYS A 42 -18.19 -11.25 0.92
C LYS A 42 -19.24 -10.83 -0.12
N ASN A 43 -19.55 -9.54 -0.16
CA ASN A 43 -20.59 -8.97 -1.00
C ASN A 43 -20.04 -7.98 -2.04
N ASN A 44 -18.81 -7.53 -1.87
CA ASN A 44 -18.17 -6.50 -2.68
C ASN A 44 -16.84 -6.97 -3.24
N PRO A 45 -16.44 -6.55 -4.46
CA PRO A 45 -15.10 -6.79 -4.96
C PRO A 45 -14.04 -6.20 -4.02
N GLU A 46 -12.89 -6.84 -3.94
CA GLU A 46 -11.76 -6.36 -3.17
C GLU A 46 -11.27 -4.97 -3.64
N ASN A 47 -10.63 -4.23 -2.73
CA ASN A 47 -10.08 -2.91 -3.02
C ASN A 47 -11.10 -1.88 -3.55
N THR A 48 -12.38 -2.03 -3.21
CA THR A 48 -13.46 -1.09 -3.59
C THR A 48 -13.94 -0.25 -2.43
N ILE A 49 -14.55 0.90 -2.74
CA ILE A 49 -15.07 1.83 -1.73
C ILE A 49 -16.13 1.13 -0.86
N GLU A 50 -17.02 0.35 -1.48
CA GLU A 50 -18.08 -0.36 -0.78
C GLU A 50 -17.55 -1.47 0.12
N ALA A 51 -16.49 -2.19 -0.30
CA ALA A 51 -15.82 -3.17 0.57
C ALA A 51 -15.19 -2.50 1.81
N PHE A 52 -14.65 -1.30 1.66
CA PHE A 52 -14.10 -0.52 2.78
C PHE A 52 -15.18 0.04 3.69
N LYS A 53 -16.29 0.55 3.15
CA LYS A 53 -17.46 0.98 3.93
C LYS A 53 -18.09 -0.15 4.71
N GLU A 54 -18.17 -1.36 4.12
CA GLU A 54 -18.66 -2.54 4.82
C GLU A 54 -17.72 -2.90 5.99
N ALA A 55 -16.38 -2.82 5.80
CA ALA A 55 -15.41 -3.02 6.89
C ALA A 55 -15.64 -2.03 8.04
N GLU A 56 -15.82 -0.74 7.74
CA GLU A 56 -16.11 0.28 8.74
C GLU A 56 -17.42 -0.01 9.49
N SER A 57 -18.49 -0.38 8.76
CA SER A 57 -19.79 -0.70 9.34
C SER A 57 -19.76 -1.91 10.28
N LEU A 58 -18.86 -2.86 10.04
CA LEU A 58 -18.63 -4.04 10.87
C LEU A 58 -17.68 -3.77 12.05
N GLY A 59 -17.19 -2.55 12.21
CA GLY A 59 -16.37 -2.13 13.36
C GLY A 59 -14.89 -2.45 13.24
N PHE A 60 -14.37 -2.70 12.04
CA PHE A 60 -12.93 -2.73 11.82
C PHE A 60 -12.31 -1.36 12.13
N GLN A 61 -11.13 -1.34 12.74
CA GLN A 61 -10.42 -0.11 13.10
C GLN A 61 -9.50 0.38 11.98
N GLY A 62 -9.37 -0.38 10.91
CA GLY A 62 -8.58 -0.01 9.75
C GLY A 62 -8.92 -0.83 8.52
N ILE A 63 -8.45 -0.34 7.41
CA ILE A 63 -8.48 -1.02 6.11
C ILE A 63 -7.05 -1.17 5.60
N GLU A 64 -6.81 -2.25 4.89
CA GLU A 64 -5.64 -2.39 4.06
C GLU A 64 -6.07 -2.23 2.61
N VAL A 65 -5.27 -1.51 1.83
CA VAL A 65 -5.53 -1.16 0.44
C VAL A 65 -4.26 -1.29 -0.40
N ASP A 66 -4.34 -2.08 -1.46
CA ASP A 66 -3.26 -2.20 -2.44
C ASP A 66 -3.27 -1.03 -3.41
N ILE A 67 -2.13 -0.46 -3.75
CA ILE A 67 -2.05 0.64 -4.71
C ILE A 67 -1.04 0.42 -5.82
N ILE A 68 -1.40 0.91 -7.01
CA ILE A 68 -0.57 0.97 -8.21
C ILE A 68 -0.73 2.35 -8.84
N ALA A 69 0.38 2.93 -9.30
CA ALA A 69 0.34 4.19 -10.05
C ALA A 69 0.04 3.94 -11.53
N SER A 70 -0.88 4.72 -12.10
CA SER A 70 -1.10 4.79 -13.55
C SER A 70 0.08 5.43 -14.28
N LYS A 71 0.09 5.34 -15.61
CA LYS A 71 1.12 5.93 -16.47
C LYS A 71 1.31 7.45 -16.27
N ASP A 72 0.23 8.16 -16.01
CA ASP A 72 0.21 9.61 -15.74
C ASP A 72 0.32 9.97 -14.26
N GLY A 73 0.53 8.97 -13.38
CA GLY A 73 0.83 9.15 -11.97
C GLY A 73 -0.38 9.47 -11.11
N VAL A 74 -1.50 8.80 -11.34
CA VAL A 74 -2.66 8.73 -10.45
C VAL A 74 -2.63 7.37 -9.73
N LEU A 75 -2.97 7.34 -8.43
CA LEU A 75 -2.98 6.12 -7.64
C LEU A 75 -4.33 5.42 -7.72
N TYR A 76 -4.32 4.16 -8.16
CA TYR A 76 -5.49 3.28 -8.22
C TYR A 76 -5.38 2.15 -7.21
N CYS A 77 -6.53 1.71 -6.69
CA CYS A 77 -6.60 0.63 -5.72
C CYS A 77 -6.82 -0.69 -6.47
N SER A 78 -5.78 -1.51 -6.53
CA SER A 78 -5.83 -2.85 -7.15
C SER A 78 -4.70 -3.71 -6.62
N HIS A 79 -5.00 -5.00 -6.40
CA HIS A 79 -3.97 -5.97 -6.02
C HIS A 79 -3.08 -6.35 -7.21
N ASN A 80 -3.67 -6.48 -8.38
CA ASN A 80 -2.99 -6.96 -9.56
C ASN A 80 -2.62 -5.81 -10.50
N HIS A 81 -1.40 -5.86 -11.07
CA HIS A 81 -1.00 -4.95 -12.13
C HIS A 81 -1.79 -5.20 -13.41
N GLN A 82 -2.08 -6.48 -13.70
CA GLN A 82 -2.87 -6.88 -14.86
C GLN A 82 -4.38 -6.76 -14.59
N LEU A 83 -5.07 -6.09 -15.50
CA LEU A 83 -6.51 -5.86 -15.40
C LEU A 83 -7.35 -7.10 -15.69
N ASP A 84 -6.87 -8.02 -16.50
CA ASP A 84 -7.57 -9.24 -16.93
C ASP A 84 -7.85 -10.23 -15.80
N GLN A 85 -7.26 -10.05 -14.64
CA GLN A 85 -7.47 -10.93 -13.48
C GLN A 85 -8.76 -10.61 -12.71
N GLU A 86 -9.19 -9.33 -12.69
CA GLU A 86 -10.35 -8.89 -11.90
C GLU A 86 -11.39 -8.12 -12.74
N THR A 87 -11.04 -7.76 -13.98
CA THR A 87 -11.86 -6.95 -14.86
C THR A 87 -12.11 -7.65 -16.19
N ASN A 88 -12.99 -7.10 -17.01
CA ASN A 88 -13.17 -7.53 -18.40
C ASN A 88 -12.24 -6.80 -19.40
N HIS A 89 -11.24 -6.08 -18.88
CA HIS A 89 -10.24 -5.37 -19.68
C HIS A 89 -8.91 -6.11 -19.63
N SER A 90 -8.05 -5.85 -20.63
CA SER A 90 -6.68 -6.37 -20.67
C SER A 90 -5.68 -5.23 -20.61
N GLY A 91 -4.45 -5.56 -20.18
CA GLY A 91 -3.35 -4.62 -20.06
C GLY A 91 -2.93 -4.39 -18.62
N TYR A 92 -2.08 -3.38 -18.41
CA TYR A 92 -1.46 -3.09 -17.14
C TYR A 92 -1.83 -1.70 -16.66
N ILE A 93 -2.17 -1.54 -15.39
CA ILE A 93 -2.55 -0.27 -14.75
C ILE A 93 -1.45 0.79 -14.93
N ASP A 94 -0.20 0.41 -14.73
CA ASP A 94 0.97 1.29 -14.84
C ASP A 94 1.30 1.74 -16.30
N GLN A 95 0.63 1.14 -17.29
CA GLN A 95 0.78 1.49 -18.71
C GLN A 95 -0.40 2.30 -19.27
N MET A 96 -1.49 2.42 -18.53
CA MET A 96 -2.71 3.12 -18.95
C MET A 96 -2.81 4.51 -18.33
N LEU A 97 -3.52 5.40 -19.02
CA LEU A 97 -3.85 6.73 -18.51
C LEU A 97 -5.03 6.66 -17.52
N SER A 98 -5.08 7.62 -16.61
CA SER A 98 -6.13 7.68 -15.60
C SER A 98 -7.54 7.80 -16.21
N ASP A 99 -7.71 8.54 -17.30
CA ASP A 99 -9.00 8.69 -17.98
C ASP A 99 -9.54 7.37 -18.56
N GLU A 100 -8.64 6.44 -18.93
CA GLU A 100 -9.01 5.11 -19.36
C GLU A 100 -9.40 4.23 -18.17
N LEU A 101 -8.59 4.26 -17.10
CA LEU A 101 -8.80 3.47 -15.88
C LEU A 101 -10.08 3.84 -15.13
N ASP A 102 -10.49 5.11 -15.13
CA ASP A 102 -11.74 5.56 -14.49
C ASP A 102 -13.00 4.90 -15.07
N ASN A 103 -12.90 4.34 -16.28
CA ASN A 103 -14.02 3.67 -16.94
C ASN A 103 -14.05 2.16 -16.68
N ILE A 104 -13.01 1.59 -16.05
CA ILE A 104 -12.89 0.16 -15.81
C ILE A 104 -13.60 -0.24 -14.51
N ASN A 105 -14.33 -1.35 -14.56
CA ASN A 105 -14.94 -1.97 -13.41
C ASN A 105 -14.15 -3.21 -12.98
N THR A 106 -13.99 -3.39 -11.67
CA THR A 106 -13.48 -4.60 -11.05
C THR A 106 -14.61 -5.51 -10.58
N GLY A 107 -14.29 -6.74 -10.17
CA GLY A 107 -15.26 -7.73 -9.71
C GLY A 107 -15.92 -8.51 -10.84
N PHE A 108 -15.38 -8.42 -12.06
CA PHE A 108 -15.98 -9.10 -13.20
C PHE A 108 -16.13 -10.61 -12.99
N PHE A 109 -15.14 -11.26 -12.40
CA PHE A 109 -15.16 -12.70 -12.11
C PHE A 109 -15.70 -13.02 -10.71
N SER A 110 -15.33 -12.23 -9.71
CA SER A 110 -15.66 -12.49 -8.30
C SER A 110 -17.10 -12.06 -7.95
N HIS A 111 -17.56 -10.94 -8.50
CA HIS A 111 -18.86 -10.33 -8.20
C HIS A 111 -19.57 -9.85 -9.49
N PRO A 112 -19.91 -10.75 -10.42
CA PRO A 112 -20.42 -10.36 -11.74
C PRO A 112 -21.70 -9.51 -11.68
N ASN A 113 -22.51 -9.69 -10.63
CA ASN A 113 -23.75 -8.94 -10.41
C ASN A 113 -23.56 -7.67 -9.55
N ASN A 114 -22.35 -7.41 -9.07
CA ASN A 114 -22.00 -6.24 -8.25
C ASN A 114 -20.61 -5.71 -8.63
N GLN A 115 -20.39 -5.49 -9.93
CA GLN A 115 -19.16 -4.87 -10.41
C GLN A 115 -19.09 -3.41 -9.98
N GLN A 116 -17.90 -2.94 -9.64
CA GLN A 116 -17.67 -1.58 -9.17
C GLN A 116 -16.48 -0.96 -9.88
N LYS A 117 -16.40 0.37 -9.91
CA LYS A 117 -15.24 1.07 -10.47
C LYS A 117 -13.96 0.69 -9.72
N VAL A 118 -12.85 0.57 -10.44
CA VAL A 118 -11.51 0.53 -9.83
C VAL A 118 -11.27 1.92 -9.20
N PRO A 119 -11.22 2.05 -7.87
CA PRO A 119 -11.22 3.37 -7.25
C PRO A 119 -9.82 4.00 -7.28
N ARG A 120 -9.78 5.33 -7.37
CA ARG A 120 -8.59 6.09 -7.05
C ARG A 120 -8.36 6.10 -5.54
N LEU A 121 -7.10 6.07 -5.08
CA LEU A 121 -6.78 6.19 -3.65
C LEU A 121 -7.39 7.46 -3.02
N HIS A 122 -7.46 8.55 -3.78
CA HIS A 122 -8.10 9.79 -3.32
C HIS A 122 -9.55 9.56 -2.90
N SER A 123 -10.33 8.87 -3.72
CA SER A 123 -11.72 8.55 -3.43
C SER A 123 -11.86 7.62 -2.22
N VAL A 124 -10.95 6.68 -2.03
CA VAL A 124 -10.94 5.83 -0.82
C VAL A 124 -10.73 6.67 0.43
N ILE A 125 -9.73 7.56 0.43
CA ILE A 125 -9.44 8.44 1.57
C ILE A 125 -10.64 9.36 1.88
N GLU A 126 -11.31 9.90 0.88
CA GLU A 126 -12.47 10.79 1.08
C GLU A 126 -13.71 10.05 1.61
N ASN A 127 -13.85 8.76 1.28
CA ASN A 127 -15.00 7.95 1.67
C ASN A 127 -14.76 7.08 2.93
N THR A 128 -13.60 7.19 3.56
CA THR A 128 -13.26 6.48 4.80
C THR A 128 -13.25 7.47 5.96
N SER A 129 -13.75 7.08 7.16
CA SER A 129 -13.76 7.99 8.29
C SER A 129 -12.36 8.27 8.82
N ASN A 130 -12.13 9.48 9.34
CA ASN A 130 -10.82 9.94 9.82
C ASN A 130 -10.23 9.11 10.97
N ASP A 131 -11.04 8.34 11.66
CA ASP A 131 -10.60 7.50 12.78
C ASP A 131 -10.00 6.17 12.32
N MET A 132 -10.26 5.78 11.08
CA MET A 132 -9.73 4.55 10.48
C MET A 132 -8.23 4.65 10.23
N ILE A 133 -7.54 3.55 10.49
CA ILE A 133 -6.16 3.35 10.04
C ILE A 133 -6.21 2.90 8.59
N ILE A 134 -5.40 3.51 7.73
CA ILE A 134 -5.25 3.06 6.34
C ILE A 134 -3.86 2.47 6.16
N ASN A 135 -3.78 1.15 6.00
CA ASN A 135 -2.57 0.45 5.58
C ASN A 135 -2.50 0.45 4.06
N ILE A 136 -1.61 1.24 3.50
CA ILE A 136 -1.39 1.34 2.05
C ILE A 136 -0.26 0.38 1.67
N GLU A 137 -0.61 -0.73 1.00
CA GLU A 137 0.37 -1.62 0.42
C GLU A 137 0.80 -1.11 -0.96
N ILE A 138 2.09 -0.83 -1.12
CA ILE A 138 2.64 -0.45 -2.42
C ILE A 138 2.98 -1.71 -3.19
N LYS A 139 2.29 -1.92 -4.31
CA LYS A 139 2.57 -2.97 -5.29
C LYS A 139 3.73 -2.54 -6.20
N PHE A 140 4.41 -3.50 -6.80
CA PHE A 140 5.58 -3.25 -7.66
C PHE A 140 5.62 -4.26 -8.81
N SER A 141 6.04 -3.80 -9.97
CA SER A 141 6.22 -4.64 -11.17
C SER A 141 7.61 -5.30 -11.20
N SER A 142 8.61 -4.65 -10.60
CA SER A 142 9.97 -5.18 -10.42
C SER A 142 10.60 -4.67 -9.13
N TYR A 143 11.66 -5.37 -8.64
CA TYR A 143 12.31 -5.00 -7.38
C TYR A 143 12.88 -3.58 -7.35
N PHE A 144 13.25 -3.02 -8.49
CA PHE A 144 13.78 -1.64 -8.60
C PHE A 144 12.73 -0.62 -9.00
N ASP A 145 11.48 -1.03 -9.18
CA ASP A 145 10.38 -0.12 -9.48
C ASP A 145 9.92 0.60 -8.20
N LEU A 146 10.21 1.88 -8.13
CA LEU A 146 9.83 2.78 -7.05
C LEU A 146 8.78 3.80 -7.49
N SER A 147 8.25 3.69 -8.70
CA SER A 147 7.34 4.67 -9.31
C SER A 147 6.13 4.98 -8.43
N THR A 148 5.42 3.93 -7.99
CA THR A 148 4.25 4.06 -7.10
C THR A 148 4.61 4.74 -5.77
N ALA A 149 5.80 4.45 -5.19
CA ALA A 149 6.24 5.10 -3.95
C ALA A 149 6.47 6.61 -4.13
N PHE A 150 7.05 7.04 -5.24
CA PHE A 150 7.22 8.46 -5.56
C PHE A 150 5.89 9.17 -5.81
N VAL A 151 4.95 8.50 -6.48
CA VAL A 151 3.60 9.03 -6.70
C VAL A 151 2.86 9.16 -5.36
N LEU A 152 2.94 8.15 -4.48
CA LEU A 152 2.34 8.21 -3.15
C LEU A 152 2.92 9.36 -2.31
N ARG A 153 4.25 9.55 -2.34
CA ARG A 153 4.89 10.70 -1.68
C ARG A 153 4.29 12.03 -2.17
N ARG A 154 4.20 12.21 -3.48
CA ARG A 154 3.62 13.42 -4.09
C ARG A 154 2.17 13.60 -3.66
N PHE A 155 1.39 12.52 -3.69
CA PHE A 155 0.00 12.50 -3.28
C PHE A 155 -0.17 12.94 -1.82
N LEU A 156 0.53 12.33 -0.87
CA LEU A 156 0.42 12.64 0.56
C LEU A 156 0.98 14.03 0.93
N LYS A 157 1.91 14.56 0.14
CA LYS A 157 2.40 15.94 0.32
C LYS A 157 1.33 16.97 -0.10
N ASN A 158 0.58 16.68 -1.17
CA ASN A 158 -0.39 17.60 -1.74
C ASN A 158 -1.78 17.47 -1.10
N ASN A 159 -2.11 16.29 -0.58
CA ASN A 159 -3.39 15.99 0.05
C ASN A 159 -3.19 15.76 1.55
N LYS A 160 -3.43 16.80 2.35
CA LYS A 160 -3.38 16.65 3.81
C LYS A 160 -4.53 15.77 4.26
N THR A 161 -4.21 14.59 4.75
CA THR A 161 -5.18 13.68 5.37
C THR A 161 -5.01 13.67 6.89
N LYS A 162 -6.10 13.45 7.60
CA LYS A 162 -6.11 13.23 9.06
C LYS A 162 -5.95 11.76 9.45
N HIS A 163 -6.03 10.86 8.47
CA HIS A 163 -5.90 9.43 8.70
C HIS A 163 -4.53 9.04 9.23
N ARG A 164 -4.50 8.02 10.06
CA ARG A 164 -3.27 7.33 10.46
C ARG A 164 -2.86 6.39 9.33
N ILE A 165 -1.83 6.78 8.59
CA ILE A 165 -1.37 6.02 7.43
C ILE A 165 -0.17 5.14 7.81
N LEU A 166 -0.29 3.85 7.51
CA LEU A 166 0.80 2.88 7.47
C LEU A 166 1.11 2.59 5.99
N VAL A 167 2.37 2.57 5.61
CA VAL A 167 2.82 2.19 4.26
C VAL A 167 3.52 0.85 4.36
N SER A 168 3.09 -0.13 3.59
CA SER A 168 3.67 -1.47 3.58
C SER A 168 4.04 -1.94 2.17
N SER A 169 4.95 -2.89 2.07
CA SER A 169 5.28 -3.58 0.82
C SER A 169 6.05 -4.87 1.10
N PHE A 170 5.94 -5.83 0.19
CA PHE A 170 6.84 -7.00 0.12
C PHE A 170 8.20 -6.68 -0.48
N ASN A 171 8.39 -5.47 -1.02
CA ASN A 171 9.67 -5.02 -1.55
C ASN A 171 10.45 -4.22 -0.47
N PRO A 172 11.59 -4.75 0.04
CA PRO A 172 12.36 -4.07 1.07
C PRO A 172 12.92 -2.72 0.62
N LEU A 173 13.19 -2.53 -0.68
CA LEU A 173 13.64 -1.23 -1.20
C LEU A 173 12.53 -0.19 -1.13
N ILE A 174 11.28 -0.57 -1.46
CA ILE A 174 10.13 0.32 -1.32
C ILE A 174 9.95 0.73 0.13
N VAL A 175 10.02 -0.22 1.09
CA VAL A 175 9.91 0.09 2.53
C VAL A 175 11.02 1.02 2.97
N PHE A 176 12.28 0.74 2.58
CA PHE A 176 13.42 1.58 2.88
C PHE A 176 13.24 3.00 2.34
N PHE A 177 12.94 3.14 1.06
CA PHE A 177 12.77 4.46 0.45
C PHE A 177 11.52 5.19 0.97
N SER A 178 10.40 4.49 1.20
CA SER A 178 9.19 5.11 1.75
C SER A 178 9.43 5.72 3.13
N ARG A 179 10.25 5.08 3.97
CA ARG A 179 10.64 5.61 5.28
C ARG A 179 11.32 6.99 5.18
N TRP A 180 12.10 7.23 4.11
CA TRP A 180 12.77 8.49 3.85
C TRP A 180 11.90 9.49 3.10
N LEU A 181 11.17 8.98 2.11
CA LEU A 181 10.36 9.80 1.23
C LEU A 181 9.12 10.34 1.94
N ILE A 182 8.56 9.58 2.90
CA ILE A 182 7.29 9.88 3.57
C ILE A 182 7.48 9.77 5.09
N PRO A 183 8.29 10.64 5.71
CA PRO A 183 8.68 10.52 7.13
C PRO A 183 7.50 10.69 8.10
N SER A 184 6.39 11.24 7.64
CA SER A 184 5.17 11.42 8.42
C SER A 184 4.37 10.12 8.62
N THR A 185 4.65 9.08 7.85
CA THR A 185 3.96 7.78 7.94
C THR A 185 4.77 6.74 8.71
N ARG A 186 4.12 5.66 9.11
CA ARG A 186 4.79 4.44 9.56
C ARG A 186 5.01 3.53 8.35
N THR A 187 6.06 2.71 8.41
CA THR A 187 6.36 1.75 7.33
C THR A 187 6.44 0.35 7.89
N GLY A 188 5.94 -0.62 7.14
CA GLY A 188 5.94 -2.04 7.48
C GLY A 188 6.48 -2.89 6.34
N PHE A 189 7.37 -3.85 6.67
CA PHE A 189 7.80 -4.85 5.70
C PHE A 189 6.88 -6.05 5.78
N LEU A 190 6.37 -6.49 4.63
CA LEU A 190 5.54 -7.67 4.49
C LEU A 190 6.40 -8.86 4.08
N PHE A 191 6.11 -10.03 4.65
CA PHE A 191 6.81 -11.27 4.32
C PHE A 191 5.87 -12.46 4.43
N GLU A 192 6.11 -13.47 3.60
CA GLU A 192 5.41 -14.74 3.70
C GLU A 192 6.15 -15.69 4.67
N SER A 193 5.41 -16.36 5.52
CA SER A 193 5.95 -17.23 6.58
C SER A 193 6.88 -18.36 6.07
N ALA A 194 6.67 -18.84 4.86
CA ALA A 194 7.50 -19.87 4.23
C ALA A 194 8.96 -19.41 3.97
N ASN A 195 9.17 -18.10 3.78
CA ASN A 195 10.49 -17.53 3.50
C ASN A 195 11.15 -16.90 4.73
N MET A 196 10.46 -16.84 5.86
CA MET A 196 10.88 -16.09 7.05
C MET A 196 12.17 -16.62 7.68
N LYS A 197 12.39 -17.93 7.71
CA LYS A 197 13.60 -18.53 8.34
C LYS A 197 14.92 -18.08 7.71
N LYS A 198 14.91 -17.59 6.46
CA LYS A 198 16.13 -17.10 5.78
C LYS A 198 16.42 -15.62 6.04
N TRP A 199 15.38 -14.80 6.38
CA TRP A 199 15.51 -13.35 6.46
C TRP A 199 15.50 -12.79 7.89
N ILE A 200 14.93 -13.52 8.86
CA ILE A 200 14.91 -13.09 10.29
C ILE A 200 16.33 -12.91 10.85
N ASN A 201 17.30 -13.68 10.37
CA ASN A 201 18.70 -13.55 10.79
C ASN A 201 19.37 -12.25 10.30
N PHE A 202 18.74 -11.50 9.39
CA PHE A 202 19.27 -10.25 8.84
C PHE A 202 18.51 -8.99 9.29
N CYS A 203 17.34 -9.12 9.92
CA CYS A 203 16.58 -8.02 10.46
C CYS A 203 16.61 -8.11 11.99
N PRO A 204 17.37 -7.28 12.70
CA PRO A 204 17.26 -7.18 14.16
C PRO A 204 15.85 -6.67 14.52
N PRO A 205 15.34 -7.04 15.70
CA PRO A 205 14.03 -6.69 16.21
C PRO A 205 13.78 -5.18 16.31
#